data_3c375c715534bf1df7cdd4dc2a562b4b
#
_entry.id   3c375c715534bf1df7cdd4dc2a562b4b
#
_cell.length_a   1.000
_cell.length_b   1.000
_cell.length_c   1.000
_cell.angle_alpha   90.00
_cell.angle_beta   90.00
_cell.angle_gamma   90.00
#
_symmetry.space_group_name_H-M   'P 1'
#
loop_
_entity.id
_entity.type
_entity.pdbx_description
1 polymer ?
#
loop_
_entity_poly.entity_id
_entity_poly.type
_entity_poly.pdbx_seq_one_letter_code
_entity_poly.pdbx_strand_id
1 'polypeptide(L)'
;NRPHADFRGFSGTVAQGSVKPGDEIRVTASGQTAVVTALVTMGGDLSQAHTGDAITITLDREIDASRGDVISTAKSPLEMTDQFEATIVWMHTDEGLTGRTYELKLASQWASAAITNIKYRIDVNTLSHQACRKLELNDIAVCNIATAKPLVFDTFDKAPSLGSFILVDRFTHATVAAGMIQHSLRRAQNVHKQALTITRADRERLNGHPGKVIWFTGLSGSGKSTLANALEMELHACGIRTYILDGDNIRQGLNKDLGFTDADRVENIRRIAEVAKLMMDAGLIVLTAFISPFRQEREMARELIGINRFLEVYVSTTLEVCEQRDVKGLYRQARQGKIPNFTGINSPYEPPQNPAYVTDQKAKIREIVGDLVKLV
;
A
#
# COMPACT_ATOMS: atom_id res chain seq x y z
N ASN A 1 -27.47 -7.01 -12.84
CA ASN A 1 -28.82 -6.51 -12.66
C ASN A 1 -29.81 -7.66 -12.85
N ARG A 2 -30.72 -7.93 -11.90
CA ARG A 2 -31.76 -8.95 -11.95
C ARG A 2 -33.08 -8.35 -11.47
N PRO A 3 -33.79 -7.57 -12.29
CA PRO A 3 -35.08 -6.99 -11.89
C PRO A 3 -36.19 -8.04 -11.68
N HIS A 4 -36.09 -9.23 -12.33
CA HIS A 4 -36.98 -10.39 -12.16
C HIS A 4 -36.22 -11.68 -12.48
N ALA A 5 -36.82 -12.84 -12.21
CA ALA A 5 -36.18 -14.15 -12.29
C ALA A 5 -35.59 -14.48 -13.69
N ASP A 6 -36.29 -14.02 -14.75
CA ASP A 6 -35.95 -14.34 -16.13
C ASP A 6 -35.02 -13.33 -16.81
N PHE A 7 -34.56 -12.28 -16.07
CA PHE A 7 -33.66 -11.27 -16.62
C PHE A 7 -32.35 -11.25 -15.85
N ARG A 8 -31.24 -11.43 -16.54
CA ARG A 8 -29.89 -11.19 -16.03
C ARG A 8 -29.11 -10.35 -17.02
N GLY A 9 -28.69 -9.16 -16.61
CA GLY A 9 -27.91 -8.26 -17.42
C GLY A 9 -26.82 -7.55 -16.62
N PHE A 10 -25.78 -7.12 -17.31
CA PHE A 10 -24.66 -6.37 -16.78
C PHE A 10 -24.77 -4.91 -17.22
N SER A 11 -24.97 -4.01 -16.25
CA SER A 11 -25.12 -2.57 -16.52
C SER A 11 -23.77 -1.87 -16.44
N GLY A 12 -23.52 -1.00 -17.41
CA GLY A 12 -22.29 -0.23 -17.50
C GLY A 12 -22.38 0.89 -18.51
N THR A 13 -21.27 1.58 -18.70
CA THR A 13 -21.12 2.63 -19.72
C THR A 13 -20.10 2.17 -20.76
N VAL A 14 -20.36 2.41 -22.03
CA VAL A 14 -19.41 2.16 -23.12
C VAL A 14 -18.27 3.17 -23.00
N ALA A 15 -17.11 2.73 -22.53
CA ALA A 15 -15.94 3.59 -22.32
C ALA A 15 -15.26 4.00 -23.62
N GLN A 16 -15.27 3.11 -24.63
CA GLN A 16 -14.65 3.34 -25.93
C GLN A 16 -15.25 2.43 -27.02
N GLY A 17 -15.37 2.95 -28.22
CA GLY A 17 -15.82 2.17 -29.39
C GLY A 17 -17.31 1.96 -29.45
N SER A 18 -17.74 0.78 -29.90
CA SER A 18 -19.15 0.41 -29.99
C SER A 18 -19.35 -1.08 -29.74
N VAL A 19 -20.56 -1.45 -29.35
CA VAL A 19 -20.99 -2.82 -29.12
C VAL A 19 -22.38 -3.03 -29.75
N LYS A 20 -22.63 -4.24 -30.28
CA LYS A 20 -23.92 -4.65 -30.85
C LYS A 20 -24.27 -6.08 -30.51
N PRO A 21 -25.53 -6.50 -30.57
CA PRO A 21 -25.91 -7.89 -30.48
C PRO A 21 -25.16 -8.77 -31.47
N GLY A 22 -24.68 -9.92 -31.03
CA GLY A 22 -23.83 -10.84 -31.80
C GLY A 22 -22.32 -10.63 -31.60
N ASP A 23 -21.90 -9.55 -30.95
CA ASP A 23 -20.48 -9.36 -30.65
C ASP A 23 -20.02 -10.32 -29.53
N GLU A 24 -18.85 -10.94 -29.74
CA GLU A 24 -18.18 -11.74 -28.73
C GLU A 24 -17.38 -10.82 -27.79
N ILE A 25 -17.71 -10.91 -26.51
CA ILE A 25 -17.08 -10.11 -25.46
C ILE A 25 -16.25 -10.98 -24.52
N ARG A 26 -15.33 -10.35 -23.80
CA ARG A 26 -14.51 -10.97 -22.77
C ARG A 26 -14.50 -10.09 -21.50
N VAL A 27 -14.72 -10.71 -20.33
CA VAL A 27 -14.42 -10.08 -19.06
C VAL A 27 -12.92 -10.12 -18.86
N THR A 28 -12.27 -8.96 -18.84
CA THR A 28 -10.79 -8.89 -18.83
C THR A 28 -10.18 -9.57 -17.63
N ALA A 29 -10.78 -9.41 -16.44
CA ALA A 29 -10.25 -9.98 -15.19
C ALA A 29 -10.35 -11.51 -15.12
N SER A 30 -11.52 -12.11 -15.47
CA SER A 30 -11.74 -13.56 -15.40
C SER A 30 -11.33 -14.30 -16.67
N GLY A 31 -11.20 -13.57 -17.78
CA GLY A 31 -10.94 -14.15 -19.10
C GLY A 31 -12.14 -14.87 -19.73
N GLN A 32 -13.30 -14.91 -19.07
CA GLN A 32 -14.51 -15.55 -19.58
C GLN A 32 -15.07 -14.81 -20.77
N THR A 33 -15.55 -15.54 -21.78
CA THR A 33 -16.14 -14.99 -22.99
C THR A 33 -17.63 -15.34 -23.10
N ALA A 34 -18.41 -14.47 -23.72
CA ALA A 34 -19.82 -14.67 -24.02
C ALA A 34 -20.23 -13.85 -25.24
N VAL A 35 -21.39 -14.13 -25.80
CA VAL A 35 -21.96 -13.37 -26.94
C VAL A 35 -23.05 -12.43 -26.42
N VAL A 36 -23.03 -11.17 -26.86
CA VAL A 36 -24.07 -10.20 -26.53
C VAL A 36 -25.36 -10.57 -27.24
N THR A 37 -26.44 -10.77 -26.49
CA THR A 37 -27.77 -11.11 -27.02
C THR A 37 -28.65 -9.89 -27.23
N ALA A 38 -28.59 -8.90 -26.30
CA ALA A 38 -29.32 -7.63 -26.42
C ALA A 38 -28.61 -6.50 -25.69
N LEU A 39 -28.91 -5.27 -26.10
CA LEU A 39 -28.50 -4.01 -25.47
C LEU A 39 -29.74 -3.30 -24.95
N VAL A 40 -29.97 -3.38 -23.65
CA VAL A 40 -31.19 -2.87 -23.02
C VAL A 40 -30.94 -1.51 -22.41
N THR A 41 -31.88 -0.56 -22.67
CA THR A 41 -31.91 0.77 -22.03
C THR A 41 -33.30 1.08 -21.46
N MET A 42 -33.44 2.19 -20.75
CA MET A 42 -34.77 2.64 -20.28
C MET A 42 -35.72 2.98 -21.46
N GLY A 43 -35.16 3.34 -22.61
CA GLY A 43 -35.93 3.68 -23.83
C GLY A 43 -36.22 2.50 -24.75
N GLY A 44 -35.83 1.29 -24.39
CA GLY A 44 -35.94 0.07 -25.19
C GLY A 44 -34.58 -0.48 -25.61
N ASP A 45 -34.62 -1.51 -26.45
CA ASP A 45 -33.41 -2.19 -26.93
C ASP A 45 -32.74 -1.42 -28.07
N LEU A 46 -31.40 -1.38 -28.03
CA LEU A 46 -30.59 -0.74 -29.07
C LEU A 46 -30.02 -1.76 -30.02
N SER A 47 -29.95 -1.40 -31.31
CA SER A 47 -29.23 -2.19 -32.29
C SER A 47 -27.72 -2.07 -32.20
N GLN A 48 -27.24 -0.94 -31.64
CA GLN A 48 -25.82 -0.66 -31.38
C GLN A 48 -25.71 0.41 -30.29
N ALA A 49 -24.70 0.32 -29.43
CA ALA A 49 -24.34 1.35 -28.47
C ALA A 49 -22.93 1.87 -28.72
N HIS A 50 -22.70 3.14 -28.43
CA HIS A 50 -21.45 3.87 -28.69
C HIS A 50 -20.86 4.43 -27.40
N THR A 51 -19.62 4.92 -27.50
CA THR A 51 -18.91 5.58 -26.37
C THR A 51 -19.80 6.63 -25.71
N GLY A 52 -19.96 6.52 -24.40
CA GLY A 52 -20.80 7.38 -23.54
C GLY A 52 -22.18 6.81 -23.25
N ASP A 53 -22.66 5.82 -23.99
CA ASP A 53 -23.98 5.24 -23.75
C ASP A 53 -23.98 4.39 -22.48
N ALA A 54 -25.00 4.59 -21.64
CA ALA A 54 -25.27 3.76 -20.47
C ALA A 54 -26.24 2.63 -20.87
N ILE A 55 -25.78 1.40 -20.82
CA ILE A 55 -26.51 0.22 -21.29
C ILE A 55 -26.51 -0.91 -20.28
N THR A 56 -27.43 -1.83 -20.43
CA THR A 56 -27.40 -3.15 -19.81
C THR A 56 -27.25 -4.20 -20.90
N ILE A 57 -26.17 -4.94 -20.90
CA ILE A 57 -25.94 -6.05 -21.84
C ILE A 57 -26.52 -7.34 -21.28
N THR A 58 -27.21 -8.11 -22.12
CA THR A 58 -27.57 -9.51 -21.83
C THR A 58 -26.70 -10.44 -22.66
N LEU A 59 -26.42 -11.63 -22.15
CA LEU A 59 -25.45 -12.55 -22.72
C LEU A 59 -26.07 -13.92 -22.97
N ASP A 60 -25.48 -14.70 -23.88
CA ASP A 60 -25.91 -16.06 -24.27
C ASP A 60 -25.67 -17.08 -23.15
N ARG A 61 -24.79 -16.76 -22.18
CA ARG A 61 -24.46 -17.62 -21.05
C ARG A 61 -24.17 -16.80 -19.80
N GLU A 62 -24.20 -17.46 -18.67
CA GLU A 62 -23.77 -16.85 -17.40
C GLU A 62 -22.23 -16.73 -17.35
N ILE A 63 -21.77 -15.55 -17.01
CA ILE A 63 -20.35 -15.25 -16.74
C ILE A 63 -20.24 -14.55 -15.40
N ASP A 64 -19.08 -14.68 -14.78
CA ASP A 64 -18.77 -13.97 -13.53
C ASP A 64 -18.18 -12.59 -13.86
N ALA A 65 -19.00 -11.57 -13.66
CA ALA A 65 -18.60 -10.16 -13.80
C ALA A 65 -19.21 -9.35 -12.67
N SER A 66 -18.38 -8.56 -12.03
CA SER A 66 -18.71 -7.76 -10.86
C SER A 66 -18.47 -6.27 -11.10
N ARG A 67 -18.91 -5.43 -10.14
CA ARG A 67 -18.63 -4.00 -10.20
C ARG A 67 -17.12 -3.74 -10.17
N GLY A 68 -16.65 -3.03 -11.18
CA GLY A 68 -15.23 -2.73 -11.37
C GLY A 68 -14.61 -3.51 -12.53
N ASP A 69 -15.24 -4.62 -12.95
CA ASP A 69 -14.74 -5.36 -14.11
C ASP A 69 -14.94 -4.57 -15.40
N VAL A 70 -14.00 -4.76 -16.31
CA VAL A 70 -14.07 -4.18 -17.66
C VAL A 70 -14.34 -5.29 -18.66
N ILE A 71 -15.37 -5.08 -19.46
CA ILE A 71 -15.76 -5.96 -20.57
C ILE A 71 -15.17 -5.37 -21.85
N SER A 72 -14.40 -6.15 -22.58
CA SER A 72 -13.81 -5.78 -23.87
C SER A 72 -14.26 -6.71 -24.98
N THR A 73 -14.00 -6.34 -26.24
CA THR A 73 -14.17 -7.28 -27.35
C THR A 73 -13.19 -8.45 -27.19
N ALA A 74 -13.62 -9.67 -27.48
CA ALA A 74 -12.76 -10.86 -27.35
C ALA A 74 -11.51 -10.80 -28.25
N LYS A 75 -11.63 -10.10 -29.40
CA LYS A 75 -10.55 -9.95 -30.41
C LYS A 75 -9.45 -8.96 -30.00
N SER A 76 -9.73 -8.02 -29.09
CA SER A 76 -8.78 -7.01 -28.65
C SER A 76 -8.93 -6.80 -27.14
N PRO A 77 -8.46 -7.76 -26.33
CA PRO A 77 -8.54 -7.64 -24.89
C PRO A 77 -7.66 -6.50 -24.39
N LEU A 78 -8.14 -5.80 -23.36
CA LEU A 78 -7.36 -4.76 -22.67
C LEU A 78 -6.24 -5.39 -21.84
N GLU A 79 -5.17 -4.63 -21.63
CA GLU A 79 -4.09 -5.03 -20.73
C GLU A 79 -4.55 -4.90 -19.28
N MET A 80 -4.04 -5.81 -18.45
CA MET A 80 -4.21 -5.78 -17.00
C MET A 80 -2.82 -5.82 -16.36
N THR A 81 -2.50 -4.81 -15.55
CA THR A 81 -1.21 -4.73 -14.86
C THR A 81 -1.33 -4.06 -13.51
N ASP A 82 -0.36 -4.35 -12.66
CA ASP A 82 -0.20 -3.75 -11.32
C ASP A 82 0.83 -2.61 -11.30
N GLN A 83 1.40 -2.24 -12.45
CA GLN A 83 2.38 -1.16 -12.56
C GLN A 83 2.22 -0.37 -13.86
N PHE A 84 2.25 0.95 -13.75
CA PHE A 84 2.14 1.84 -14.90
C PHE A 84 2.86 3.17 -14.64
N GLU A 85 3.20 3.86 -15.73
CA GLU A 85 3.67 5.23 -15.72
C GLU A 85 2.49 6.17 -15.92
N ALA A 86 2.46 7.26 -15.17
CA ALA A 86 1.43 8.28 -15.29
C ALA A 86 1.99 9.68 -15.06
N THR A 87 1.40 10.66 -15.73
CA THR A 87 1.52 12.05 -15.33
C THR A 87 0.51 12.32 -14.24
N ILE A 88 0.96 12.85 -13.10
CA ILE A 88 0.09 13.21 -11.98
C ILE A 88 0.19 14.70 -11.66
N VAL A 89 -0.93 15.25 -11.21
CA VAL A 89 -1.02 16.58 -10.62
C VAL A 89 -1.24 16.40 -9.13
N TRP A 90 -0.33 16.92 -8.32
CA TRP A 90 -0.46 16.86 -6.87
C TRP A 90 -1.32 18.01 -6.37
N MET A 91 -2.40 17.74 -5.63
CA MET A 91 -3.43 18.72 -5.27
C MET A 91 -3.57 18.91 -3.75
N HIS A 92 -2.68 18.33 -2.94
CA HIS A 92 -2.76 18.40 -1.49
C HIS A 92 -1.59 19.20 -0.90
N THR A 93 -1.80 19.82 0.26
CA THR A 93 -0.77 20.58 0.99
C THR A 93 0.29 19.67 1.61
N ASP A 94 -0.10 18.43 1.99
CA ASP A 94 0.87 17.43 2.44
C ASP A 94 1.65 16.90 1.25
N GLU A 95 2.93 16.64 1.48
CA GLU A 95 3.85 16.19 0.44
C GLU A 95 3.53 14.77 -0.06
N GLY A 96 3.57 14.59 -1.38
CA GLY A 96 3.52 13.28 -2.02
C GLY A 96 4.87 12.60 -1.98
N LEU A 97 4.96 11.47 -1.27
CA LEU A 97 6.21 10.74 -1.05
C LEU A 97 6.19 9.38 -1.76
N THR A 98 7.36 8.98 -2.25
CA THR A 98 7.53 7.61 -2.77
C THR A 98 7.38 6.57 -1.67
N GLY A 99 6.75 5.43 -1.98
CA GLY A 99 6.48 4.35 -1.03
C GLY A 99 5.27 4.57 -0.13
N ARG A 100 4.74 5.79 -0.02
CA ARG A 100 3.50 6.06 0.71
C ARG A 100 2.31 5.45 -0.02
N THR A 101 1.40 4.84 0.74
CA THR A 101 0.24 4.12 0.21
C THR A 101 -1.00 5.02 0.17
N TYR A 102 -1.69 5.02 -0.95
CA TYR A 102 -2.94 5.75 -1.21
C TYR A 102 -4.00 4.77 -1.70
N GLU A 103 -5.28 5.15 -1.65
CA GLU A 103 -6.32 4.49 -2.41
C GLU A 103 -6.40 5.09 -3.81
N LEU A 104 -6.22 4.27 -4.81
CA LEU A 104 -6.37 4.65 -6.21
C LEU A 104 -7.76 4.30 -6.69
N LYS A 105 -8.45 5.26 -7.28
CA LYS A 105 -9.72 5.05 -7.96
C LYS A 105 -9.55 5.30 -9.46
N LEU A 106 -9.80 4.26 -10.25
CA LEU A 106 -9.81 4.30 -11.73
C LEU A 106 -11.17 3.81 -12.22
N ALA A 107 -11.96 4.69 -12.81
CA ALA A 107 -13.37 4.42 -13.14
C ALA A 107 -14.12 3.85 -11.91
N SER A 108 -14.62 2.61 -12.00
CA SER A 108 -15.27 1.90 -10.88
C SER A 108 -14.33 0.95 -10.11
N GLN A 109 -13.05 0.86 -10.51
CA GLN A 109 -12.04 0.04 -9.83
C GLN A 109 -11.40 0.82 -8.68
N TRP A 110 -11.10 0.11 -7.60
CA TRP A 110 -10.32 0.62 -6.46
C TRP A 110 -9.16 -0.32 -6.17
N ALA A 111 -8.01 0.23 -5.86
CA ALA A 111 -6.85 -0.52 -5.40
C ALA A 111 -5.98 0.33 -4.48
N SER A 112 -5.37 -0.29 -3.50
CA SER A 112 -4.28 0.34 -2.78
C SER A 112 -3.10 0.55 -3.72
N ALA A 113 -2.51 1.74 -3.75
CA ALA A 113 -1.46 2.12 -4.69
C ALA A 113 -0.35 2.93 -4.01
N ALA A 114 0.84 2.85 -4.55
CA ALA A 114 1.97 3.66 -4.11
C ALA A 114 2.72 4.27 -5.30
N ILE A 115 3.21 5.49 -5.11
CA ILE A 115 4.19 6.09 -6.02
C ILE A 115 5.53 5.39 -5.75
N THR A 116 6.00 4.58 -6.70
CA THR A 116 7.25 3.83 -6.52
C THR A 116 8.48 4.64 -6.93
N ASN A 117 8.31 5.56 -7.88
CA ASN A 117 9.35 6.44 -8.33
C ASN A 117 8.77 7.73 -8.89
N ILE A 118 9.37 8.87 -8.59
CA ILE A 118 9.12 10.15 -9.26
C ILE A 118 10.25 10.33 -10.27
N LYS A 119 9.94 10.22 -11.54
CA LYS A 119 10.96 10.34 -12.61
C LYS A 119 11.46 11.76 -12.72
N TYR A 120 10.54 12.71 -12.80
CA TYR A 120 10.82 14.15 -12.85
C TYR A 120 9.54 14.95 -12.61
N ARG A 121 9.72 16.17 -12.14
CA ARG A 121 8.70 17.21 -12.10
C ARG A 121 8.79 18.05 -13.37
N ILE A 122 7.66 18.51 -13.86
CA ILE A 122 7.57 19.41 -15.01
C ILE A 122 7.40 20.84 -14.50
N ASP A 123 8.32 21.71 -14.84
CA ASP A 123 8.17 23.15 -14.60
C ASP A 123 7.14 23.71 -15.59
N VAL A 124 6.02 24.22 -15.09
CA VAL A 124 4.89 24.66 -15.93
C VAL A 124 5.20 25.88 -16.79
N ASN A 125 6.22 26.66 -16.45
CA ASN A 125 6.59 27.87 -17.18
C ASN A 125 7.57 27.57 -18.31
N THR A 126 8.52 26.67 -18.07
CA THR A 126 9.61 26.37 -18.99
C THR A 126 9.45 25.03 -19.68
N LEU A 127 8.51 24.19 -19.21
CA LEU A 127 8.30 22.78 -19.60
C LEU A 127 9.56 21.92 -19.40
N SER A 128 10.52 22.40 -18.63
CA SER A 128 11.75 21.65 -18.32
C SER A 128 11.51 20.57 -17.27
N HIS A 129 12.28 19.48 -17.37
CA HIS A 129 12.23 18.38 -16.43
C HIS A 129 13.20 18.62 -15.27
N GLN A 130 12.70 18.54 -14.05
CA GLN A 130 13.45 18.76 -12.83
C GLN A 130 13.44 17.48 -11.97
N ALA A 131 14.61 17.07 -11.48
CA ALA A 131 14.69 15.97 -10.53
C ALA A 131 14.05 16.38 -9.19
N CYS A 132 13.17 15.52 -8.65
CA CYS A 132 12.58 15.74 -7.34
C CYS A 132 12.39 14.41 -6.61
N ARG A 133 12.32 14.45 -5.27
CA ARG A 133 12.11 13.29 -4.40
C ARG A 133 10.75 13.29 -3.71
N LYS A 134 10.02 14.38 -3.83
CA LYS A 134 8.70 14.62 -3.24
C LYS A 134 7.87 15.47 -4.19
N LEU A 135 6.57 15.44 -4.01
CA LEU A 135 5.63 16.30 -4.73
C LEU A 135 5.04 17.31 -3.77
N GLU A 136 4.96 18.54 -4.19
CA GLU A 136 4.37 19.66 -3.48
C GLU A 136 3.06 20.09 -4.16
N LEU A 137 2.26 20.90 -3.48
CA LEU A 137 0.98 21.38 -4.00
C LEU A 137 1.18 22.03 -5.39
N ASN A 138 0.35 21.62 -6.35
CA ASN A 138 0.37 22.04 -7.75
C ASN A 138 1.56 21.51 -8.59
N ASP A 139 2.36 20.60 -8.05
CA ASP A 139 3.38 19.94 -8.87
C ASP A 139 2.73 19.03 -9.92
N ILE A 140 3.26 19.11 -11.14
CA ILE A 140 2.99 18.17 -12.22
C ILE A 140 4.23 17.30 -12.40
N ALA A 141 4.08 15.98 -12.31
CA ALA A 141 5.21 15.07 -12.37
C ALA A 141 4.89 13.77 -13.12
N VAL A 142 5.91 13.17 -13.71
CA VAL A 142 5.82 11.82 -14.26
C VAL A 142 6.30 10.84 -13.21
N CYS A 143 5.43 9.89 -12.88
CA CYS A 143 5.63 8.94 -11.79
C CYS A 143 5.35 7.50 -12.23
N ASN A 144 6.07 6.57 -11.62
CA ASN A 144 5.73 5.15 -11.67
C ASN A 144 4.82 4.82 -10.49
N ILE A 145 3.70 4.19 -10.77
CA ILE A 145 2.69 3.77 -9.79
C ILE A 145 2.66 2.24 -9.75
N ALA A 146 2.61 1.69 -8.54
CA ALA A 146 2.32 0.28 -8.33
C ALA A 146 1.03 0.12 -7.52
N THR A 147 0.22 -0.88 -7.86
CA THR A 147 -1.03 -1.20 -7.18
C THR A 147 -0.98 -2.58 -6.52
N ALA A 148 -1.72 -2.76 -5.44
CA ALA A 148 -1.75 -4.03 -4.68
C ALA A 148 -2.41 -5.17 -5.45
N LYS A 149 -3.25 -4.85 -6.44
CA LYS A 149 -3.87 -5.80 -7.38
C LYS A 149 -3.81 -5.24 -8.80
N PRO A 150 -3.74 -6.09 -9.81
CA PRO A 150 -3.81 -5.63 -11.20
C PRO A 150 -5.10 -4.86 -11.49
N LEU A 151 -4.98 -3.81 -12.27
CA LEU A 151 -6.08 -2.99 -12.78
C LEU A 151 -6.17 -3.12 -14.30
N VAL A 152 -7.38 -3.04 -14.81
CA VAL A 152 -7.65 -2.97 -16.25
C VAL A 152 -7.74 -1.51 -16.65
N PHE A 153 -6.90 -1.09 -17.58
CA PHE A 153 -6.90 0.28 -18.09
C PHE A 153 -6.49 0.36 -19.57
N ASP A 154 -6.67 1.51 -20.15
CA ASP A 154 -5.99 1.92 -21.38
C ASP A 154 -5.24 3.25 -21.11
N THR A 155 -4.44 3.69 -22.07
CA THR A 155 -3.77 4.99 -21.96
C THR A 155 -4.80 6.13 -22.00
N PHE A 156 -4.49 7.23 -21.32
CA PHE A 156 -5.37 8.39 -21.27
C PHE A 156 -5.71 8.93 -22.67
N ASP A 157 -4.74 8.94 -23.57
CA ASP A 157 -4.93 9.42 -24.95
C ASP A 157 -5.93 8.58 -25.76
N LYS A 158 -6.02 7.27 -25.49
CA LYS A 158 -6.95 6.38 -26.19
C LYS A 158 -8.34 6.37 -25.56
N ALA A 159 -8.40 6.25 -24.24
CA ALA A 159 -9.64 6.14 -23.48
C ALA A 159 -9.54 6.92 -22.17
N PRO A 160 -9.86 8.24 -22.15
CA PRO A 160 -9.73 9.07 -20.95
C PRO A 160 -10.45 8.50 -19.72
N SER A 161 -11.62 7.88 -19.89
CA SER A 161 -12.40 7.27 -18.79
C SER A 161 -11.75 6.04 -18.17
N LEU A 162 -10.87 5.33 -18.90
CA LEU A 162 -10.10 4.18 -18.45
C LEU A 162 -8.62 4.50 -18.25
N GLY A 163 -8.17 5.70 -18.60
CA GLY A 163 -6.80 6.17 -18.48
C GLY A 163 -6.60 7.24 -17.43
N SER A 164 -7.66 7.71 -16.75
CA SER A 164 -7.57 8.68 -15.67
C SER A 164 -7.90 8.06 -14.32
N PHE A 165 -7.20 8.52 -13.29
CA PHE A 165 -7.41 8.06 -11.91
C PHE A 165 -7.24 9.21 -10.92
N ILE A 166 -7.70 8.98 -9.70
CA ILE A 166 -7.37 9.84 -8.55
C ILE A 166 -6.67 9.01 -7.48
N LEU A 167 -5.79 9.68 -6.73
CA LEU A 167 -5.24 9.17 -5.48
C LEU A 167 -5.97 9.82 -4.31
N VAL A 168 -6.39 9.00 -3.38
CA VAL A 168 -7.15 9.40 -2.20
C VAL A 168 -6.36 9.01 -0.96
N ASP A 169 -6.22 9.92 -0.02
CA ASP A 169 -5.62 9.63 1.28
C ASP A 169 -6.51 8.68 2.08
N ARG A 170 -5.93 7.66 2.68
CA ARG A 170 -6.65 6.55 3.35
C ARG A 170 -7.32 6.95 4.66
N PHE A 171 -6.85 8.02 5.29
CA PHE A 171 -7.32 8.45 6.61
C PHE A 171 -8.26 9.65 6.53
N THR A 172 -7.90 10.63 5.72
CA THR A 172 -8.69 11.86 5.55
C THR A 172 -9.75 11.72 4.47
N HIS A 173 -9.62 10.71 3.58
CA HIS A 173 -10.41 10.53 2.36
C HIS A 173 -10.36 11.73 1.40
N ALA A 174 -9.37 12.60 1.58
CA ALA A 174 -9.12 13.71 0.66
C ALA A 174 -8.52 13.20 -0.66
N THR A 175 -8.96 13.75 -1.79
CA THR A 175 -8.28 13.54 -3.06
C THR A 175 -6.96 14.31 -3.03
N VAL A 176 -5.84 13.59 -3.13
CA VAL A 176 -4.49 14.19 -3.03
C VAL A 176 -3.83 14.37 -4.39
N ALA A 177 -4.24 13.59 -5.40
CA ALA A 177 -3.73 13.74 -6.76
C ALA A 177 -4.74 13.27 -7.80
N ALA A 178 -4.61 13.79 -9.01
CA ALA A 178 -5.21 13.27 -10.22
C ALA A 178 -4.12 12.81 -11.18
N GLY A 179 -4.36 11.73 -11.93
CA GLY A 179 -3.37 11.16 -12.83
C GLY A 179 -3.92 10.72 -14.17
N MET A 180 -3.04 10.73 -15.17
CA MET A 180 -3.27 10.29 -16.54
C MET A 180 -2.27 9.19 -16.88
N ILE A 181 -2.74 7.97 -17.14
CA ILE A 181 -1.90 6.81 -17.46
C ILE A 181 -1.30 6.99 -18.84
N GLN A 182 0.02 6.89 -18.97
CA GLN A 182 0.74 6.97 -20.22
C GLN A 182 0.96 5.59 -20.83
N HIS A 183 1.45 4.63 -20.06
CA HIS A 183 1.65 3.25 -20.50
C HIS A 183 1.83 2.30 -19.31
N SER A 184 1.60 1.01 -19.57
CA SER A 184 1.89 -0.05 -18.62
C SER A 184 3.41 -0.23 -18.46
N LEU A 185 3.85 -0.42 -17.23
CA LEU A 185 5.22 -0.85 -16.95
C LEU A 185 5.21 -2.38 -16.94
N ARG A 186 5.76 -2.99 -17.99
CA ARG A 186 5.93 -4.44 -18.01
C ARG A 186 6.95 -4.81 -16.94
N ARG A 187 6.54 -5.47 -15.86
CA ARG A 187 7.48 -6.29 -15.10
C ARG A 187 8.14 -7.23 -16.11
N ALA A 188 9.44 -7.40 -15.99
CA ALA A 188 10.11 -8.44 -16.77
C ALA A 188 9.25 -9.71 -16.63
N GLN A 189 8.71 -10.22 -17.73
CA GLN A 189 7.77 -11.36 -17.76
C GLN A 189 8.35 -12.64 -17.15
N ASN A 190 9.63 -12.58 -16.74
CA ASN A 190 10.39 -13.66 -16.13
C ASN A 190 10.32 -13.73 -14.61
N VAL A 191 9.58 -12.82 -13.91
CA VAL A 191 9.37 -12.93 -12.46
C VAL A 191 8.13 -13.77 -12.21
N HIS A 192 8.28 -15.10 -12.33
CA HIS A 192 7.25 -16.05 -11.89
C HIS A 192 7.43 -16.33 -10.40
N LYS A 193 6.34 -16.26 -9.63
CA LYS A 193 6.34 -16.73 -8.25
C LYS A 193 6.62 -18.23 -8.26
N GLN A 194 7.82 -18.61 -7.84
CA GLN A 194 8.17 -20.03 -7.73
C GLN A 194 7.38 -20.65 -6.59
N ALA A 195 6.65 -21.72 -6.87
CA ALA A 195 6.01 -22.52 -5.84
C ALA A 195 7.09 -23.32 -5.10
N LEU A 196 7.32 -22.96 -3.83
CA LEU A 196 8.25 -23.67 -2.98
C LEU A 196 7.55 -24.87 -2.33
N THR A 197 8.24 -26.01 -2.28
CA THR A 197 7.72 -27.23 -1.66
C THR A 197 7.57 -27.07 -0.14
N ILE A 198 8.53 -26.40 0.50
CA ILE A 198 8.48 -26.09 1.93
C ILE A 198 7.75 -24.77 2.13
N THR A 199 6.57 -24.86 2.71
CA THR A 199 5.70 -23.72 2.98
C THR A 199 6.00 -23.08 4.33
N ARG A 200 5.40 -21.91 4.59
CA ARG A 200 5.42 -21.30 5.93
C ARG A 200 4.86 -22.23 7.00
N ALA A 201 3.74 -22.89 6.72
CA ALA A 201 3.12 -23.83 7.66
C ALA A 201 4.06 -24.98 8.04
N ASP A 202 4.89 -25.48 7.09
CA ASP A 202 5.87 -26.51 7.38
C ASP A 202 6.97 -26.01 8.32
N ARG A 203 7.42 -24.77 8.15
CA ARG A 203 8.42 -24.14 9.03
C ARG A 203 7.85 -23.86 10.43
N GLU A 204 6.62 -23.35 10.51
CA GLU A 204 5.91 -23.12 11.78
C GLU A 204 5.72 -24.44 12.57
N ARG A 205 5.33 -25.51 11.88
CA ARG A 205 5.22 -26.84 12.49
C ARG A 205 6.57 -27.34 13.04
N LEU A 206 7.66 -27.13 12.29
CA LEU A 206 9.00 -27.52 12.74
C LEU A 206 9.47 -26.66 13.92
N ASN A 207 9.10 -25.37 13.93
CA ASN A 207 9.47 -24.44 15.03
C ASN A 207 8.61 -24.63 16.28
N GLY A 208 7.43 -25.26 16.16
CA GLY A 208 6.47 -25.41 17.26
C GLY A 208 5.67 -24.16 17.60
N HIS A 209 5.81 -23.09 16.81
CA HIS A 209 5.09 -21.82 17.00
C HIS A 209 4.83 -21.11 15.67
N PRO A 210 3.80 -20.27 15.56
CA PRO A 210 3.55 -19.47 14.37
C PRO A 210 4.58 -18.34 14.22
N GLY A 211 4.87 -17.93 12.98
CA GLY A 211 5.60 -16.71 12.71
C GLY A 211 4.71 -15.49 12.92
N LYS A 212 5.22 -14.46 13.61
CA LYS A 212 4.54 -13.18 13.86
C LYS A 212 5.53 -12.02 13.79
N VAL A 213 5.01 -10.81 13.59
CA VAL A 213 5.78 -9.58 13.69
C VAL A 213 5.23 -8.75 14.84
N ILE A 214 6.08 -8.38 15.79
CA ILE A 214 5.77 -7.49 16.90
C ILE A 214 6.41 -6.15 16.58
N TRP A 215 5.59 -5.18 16.20
CA TRP A 215 6.02 -3.88 15.71
C TRP A 215 5.99 -2.83 16.81
N PHE A 216 7.16 -2.56 17.40
CA PHE A 216 7.29 -1.49 18.41
C PHE A 216 7.41 -0.13 17.70
N THR A 217 6.53 0.79 18.03
CA THR A 217 6.55 2.18 17.61
C THR A 217 6.56 3.15 18.79
N GLY A 218 7.07 4.36 18.61
CA GLY A 218 7.17 5.40 19.64
C GLY A 218 8.38 6.31 19.43
N LEU A 219 8.47 7.39 20.19
CA LEU A 219 9.53 8.40 20.08
C LEU A 219 10.94 7.84 20.29
N SER A 220 11.97 8.55 19.84
CA SER A 220 13.35 8.23 20.18
C SER A 220 13.52 8.23 21.71
N GLY A 221 14.29 7.29 22.27
CA GLY A 221 14.45 7.20 23.72
C GLY A 221 13.22 6.70 24.51
N SER A 222 12.13 6.32 23.85
CA SER A 222 10.92 5.82 24.54
C SER A 222 11.11 4.47 25.24
N GLY A 223 12.12 3.66 24.87
CA GLY A 223 12.39 2.35 25.44
C GLY A 223 12.08 1.17 24.55
N LYS A 224 11.78 1.38 23.26
CA LYS A 224 11.46 0.32 22.28
C LYS A 224 12.48 -0.81 22.26
N SER A 225 13.75 -0.50 22.03
CA SER A 225 14.83 -1.50 21.96
C SER A 225 15.01 -2.26 23.27
N THR A 226 14.82 -1.57 24.41
CA THR A 226 14.89 -2.19 25.75
C THR A 226 13.76 -3.21 25.91
N LEU A 227 12.52 -2.85 25.55
CA LEU A 227 11.37 -3.75 25.63
C LEU A 227 11.48 -4.91 24.64
N ALA A 228 11.90 -4.63 23.38
CA ALA A 228 12.11 -5.67 22.39
C ALA A 228 13.15 -6.69 22.85
N ASN A 229 14.28 -6.24 23.37
CA ASN A 229 15.32 -7.12 23.91
C ASN A 229 14.83 -7.93 25.12
N ALA A 230 14.10 -7.31 26.05
CA ALA A 230 13.55 -8.01 27.21
C ALA A 230 12.51 -9.06 26.81
N LEU A 231 11.66 -8.76 25.83
CA LEU A 231 10.71 -9.71 25.29
C LEU A 231 11.41 -10.85 24.54
N GLU A 232 12.46 -10.55 23.75
CA GLU A 232 13.24 -11.58 23.06
C GLU A 232 13.87 -12.56 24.04
N MET A 233 14.45 -12.07 25.14
CA MET A 233 15.05 -12.93 26.16
C MET A 233 14.02 -13.90 26.77
N GLU A 234 12.80 -13.44 27.05
CA GLU A 234 11.73 -14.28 27.60
C GLU A 234 11.24 -15.31 26.59
N LEU A 235 11.00 -14.90 25.35
CA LEU A 235 10.59 -15.81 24.28
C LEU A 235 11.66 -16.86 23.97
N HIS A 236 12.93 -16.44 23.95
CA HIS A 236 14.07 -17.35 23.75
C HIS A 236 14.18 -18.38 24.88
N ALA A 237 13.96 -17.97 26.15
CA ALA A 237 13.91 -18.88 27.26
C ALA A 237 12.79 -19.93 27.15
N CYS A 238 11.69 -19.58 26.48
CA CYS A 238 10.60 -20.50 26.13
C CYS A 238 10.88 -21.37 24.91
N GLY A 239 12.07 -21.30 24.29
CA GLY A 239 12.43 -22.06 23.09
C GLY A 239 11.85 -21.50 21.80
N ILE A 240 11.28 -20.30 21.81
CA ILE A 240 10.71 -19.63 20.64
C ILE A 240 11.82 -18.98 19.82
N ARG A 241 11.80 -19.16 18.51
CA ARG A 241 12.80 -18.58 17.59
C ARG A 241 12.45 -17.14 17.26
N THR A 242 13.33 -16.23 17.60
CA THR A 242 13.13 -14.78 17.49
C THR A 242 14.23 -14.11 16.68
N TYR A 243 13.95 -12.88 16.21
CA TYR A 243 14.98 -11.98 15.70
C TYR A 243 14.56 -10.52 15.88
N ILE A 244 15.49 -9.67 16.35
CA ILE A 244 15.26 -8.23 16.50
C ILE A 244 15.79 -7.48 15.29
N LEU A 245 14.91 -6.68 14.67
CA LEU A 245 15.27 -5.64 13.69
C LEU A 245 15.27 -4.29 14.44
N ASP A 246 16.45 -3.83 14.83
CA ASP A 246 16.63 -2.54 15.53
C ASP A 246 17.05 -1.44 14.56
N GLY A 247 16.51 -0.21 14.77
CA GLY A 247 16.71 0.90 13.87
C GLY A 247 18.16 1.33 13.66
N ASP A 248 18.96 1.31 14.72
CA ASP A 248 20.37 1.69 14.63
C ASP A 248 21.20 0.62 13.90
N ASN A 249 20.93 -0.66 14.19
CA ASN A 249 21.64 -1.78 13.56
C ASN A 249 21.35 -1.86 12.06
N ILE A 250 20.09 -1.72 11.66
CA ILE A 250 19.67 -1.81 10.27
C ILE A 250 20.26 -0.65 9.42
N ARG A 251 20.42 0.52 10.01
CA ARG A 251 21.03 1.68 9.33
C ARG A 251 22.55 1.53 9.11
N GLN A 252 23.20 0.63 9.80
CA GLN A 252 24.62 0.31 9.55
C GLN A 252 24.82 -0.57 8.31
N GLY A 253 23.79 -1.28 7.87
CA GLY A 253 23.83 -2.23 6.75
C GLY A 253 22.78 -1.97 5.70
N LEU A 254 21.62 -2.58 5.87
CA LEU A 254 20.52 -2.62 4.88
C LEU A 254 20.07 -1.24 4.42
N ASN A 255 20.00 -0.27 5.31
CA ASN A 255 19.49 1.08 5.06
C ASN A 255 20.56 2.18 5.23
N LYS A 256 21.85 1.83 5.01
CA LYS A 256 22.98 2.78 5.11
C LYS A 256 22.92 3.92 4.08
N ASP A 257 22.20 3.71 2.98
CA ASP A 257 21.99 4.65 1.90
C ASP A 257 20.88 5.67 2.19
N LEU A 258 20.07 5.46 3.26
CA LEU A 258 18.95 6.32 3.62
C LEU A 258 19.35 7.36 4.67
N GLY A 259 18.93 8.63 4.42
CA GLY A 259 19.04 9.74 5.36
C GLY A 259 17.87 9.79 6.37
N PHE A 260 17.48 11.04 6.73
CA PHE A 260 16.43 11.31 7.71
C PHE A 260 15.31 12.22 7.16
N THR A 261 15.23 12.39 5.84
CA THR A 261 14.09 13.05 5.21
C THR A 261 12.84 12.19 5.37
N ASP A 262 11.66 12.77 5.19
CA ASP A 262 10.42 11.99 5.30
C ASP A 262 10.36 10.88 4.24
N ALA A 263 10.83 11.14 3.01
CA ALA A 263 10.96 10.13 1.97
C ALA A 263 11.89 8.97 2.38
N ASP A 264 13.05 9.27 2.99
CA ASP A 264 13.98 8.25 3.49
C ASP A 264 13.35 7.42 4.63
N ARG A 265 12.52 8.04 5.47
CA ARG A 265 11.80 7.35 6.56
C ARG A 265 10.75 6.40 6.02
N VAL A 266 9.96 6.83 5.04
CA VAL A 266 8.96 5.98 4.36
C VAL A 266 9.66 4.77 3.73
N GLU A 267 10.73 4.99 2.97
CA GLU A 267 11.49 3.90 2.34
C GLU A 267 12.16 2.98 3.37
N ASN A 268 12.67 3.54 4.49
CA ASN A 268 13.20 2.76 5.59
C ASN A 268 12.14 1.78 6.15
N ILE A 269 10.95 2.26 6.43
CA ILE A 269 9.86 1.41 6.96
C ILE A 269 9.41 0.38 5.92
N ARG A 270 9.32 0.75 4.64
CA ARG A 270 8.99 -0.18 3.57
C ARG A 270 9.98 -1.35 3.49
N ARG A 271 11.29 -1.06 3.50
CA ARG A 271 12.34 -2.11 3.47
C ARG A 271 12.26 -3.01 4.71
N ILE A 272 12.06 -2.43 5.88
CA ILE A 272 11.92 -3.20 7.13
C ILE A 272 10.71 -4.12 7.08
N ALA A 273 9.57 -3.66 6.58
CA ALA A 273 8.35 -4.46 6.47
C ALA A 273 8.55 -5.67 5.54
N GLU A 274 9.24 -5.49 4.40
CA GLU A 274 9.58 -6.60 3.49
C GLU A 274 10.50 -7.63 4.16
N VAL A 275 11.56 -7.18 4.85
CA VAL A 275 12.47 -8.08 5.58
C VAL A 275 11.75 -8.80 6.71
N ALA A 276 10.95 -8.09 7.50
CA ALA A 276 10.16 -8.68 8.58
C ALA A 276 9.20 -9.77 8.05
N LYS A 277 8.55 -9.52 6.91
CA LYS A 277 7.69 -10.51 6.24
C LYS A 277 8.46 -11.77 5.83
N LEU A 278 9.64 -11.61 5.19
CA LEU A 278 10.47 -12.76 4.80
C LEU A 278 10.90 -13.60 6.00
N MET A 279 11.31 -12.95 7.09
CA MET A 279 11.72 -13.62 8.32
C MET A 279 10.53 -14.29 9.03
N MET A 280 9.35 -13.66 9.04
CA MET A 280 8.11 -14.25 9.52
C MET A 280 7.72 -15.47 8.67
N ASP A 281 7.84 -15.40 7.35
CA ASP A 281 7.60 -16.54 6.43
C ASP A 281 8.60 -17.68 6.66
N ALA A 282 9.80 -17.37 7.19
CA ALA A 282 10.76 -18.37 7.68
C ALA A 282 10.33 -19.03 9.01
N GLY A 283 9.21 -18.57 9.61
CA GLY A 283 8.65 -19.11 10.85
C GLY A 283 9.19 -18.44 12.13
N LEU A 284 9.82 -17.27 12.03
CA LEU A 284 10.36 -16.53 13.16
C LEU A 284 9.31 -15.59 13.77
N ILE A 285 9.47 -15.30 15.07
CA ILE A 285 8.88 -14.13 15.71
C ILE A 285 9.85 -12.97 15.53
N VAL A 286 9.43 -11.97 14.77
CA VAL A 286 10.25 -10.81 14.43
C VAL A 286 9.85 -9.62 15.28
N LEU A 287 10.81 -9.06 16.05
CA LEU A 287 10.59 -7.88 16.87
C LEU A 287 11.20 -6.68 16.17
N THR A 288 10.41 -5.68 15.79
CA THR A 288 10.92 -4.49 15.11
C THR A 288 10.93 -3.30 16.06
N ALA A 289 12.05 -2.61 16.23
CA ALA A 289 12.18 -1.46 17.13
C ALA A 289 12.55 -0.19 16.36
N PHE A 290 11.53 0.47 15.78
CA PHE A 290 11.67 1.68 14.99
C PHE A 290 10.75 2.81 15.49
N ILE A 291 11.10 4.07 15.21
CA ILE A 291 10.20 5.20 15.51
C ILE A 291 8.91 5.03 14.72
N SER A 292 9.01 4.71 13.41
CA SER A 292 7.89 4.56 12.47
C SER A 292 6.80 5.62 12.68
N PRO A 293 7.12 6.92 12.40
CA PRO A 293 6.33 8.04 12.90
C PRO A 293 4.97 8.17 12.25
N PHE A 294 4.78 7.72 11.03
CA PHE A 294 3.55 7.93 10.26
C PHE A 294 2.65 6.69 10.32
N ARG A 295 1.34 6.90 10.51
CA ARG A 295 0.34 5.81 10.56
C ARG A 295 0.27 5.04 9.27
N GLN A 296 0.38 5.75 8.15
CA GLN A 296 0.23 5.20 6.82
C GLN A 296 1.29 4.13 6.52
N GLU A 297 2.54 4.37 6.92
CA GLU A 297 3.63 3.40 6.74
C GLU A 297 3.48 2.18 7.66
N ARG A 298 2.97 2.38 8.88
CA ARG A 298 2.67 1.26 9.78
C ARG A 298 1.51 0.41 9.27
N GLU A 299 0.49 1.06 8.69
CA GLU A 299 -0.63 0.34 8.07
C GLU A 299 -0.19 -0.42 6.81
N MET A 300 0.65 0.17 5.97
CA MET A 300 1.29 -0.52 4.84
C MET A 300 2.06 -1.77 5.33
N ALA A 301 2.81 -1.67 6.41
CA ALA A 301 3.51 -2.81 6.99
C ALA A 301 2.54 -3.89 7.50
N ARG A 302 1.45 -3.47 8.15
CA ARG A 302 0.37 -4.37 8.62
C ARG A 302 -0.29 -5.13 7.47
N GLU A 303 -0.62 -4.47 6.38
CA GLU A 303 -1.22 -5.10 5.19
C GLU A 303 -0.26 -6.07 4.52
N LEU A 304 1.00 -5.68 4.37
CA LEU A 304 2.04 -6.50 3.76
C LEU A 304 2.29 -7.80 4.54
N ILE A 305 2.32 -7.73 5.86
CA ILE A 305 2.55 -8.86 6.78
C ILE A 305 1.29 -9.69 6.97
N GLY A 306 0.14 -9.02 7.00
CA GLY A 306 -1.17 -9.61 7.26
C GLY A 306 -1.66 -9.33 8.69
N ILE A 307 -2.92 -8.88 8.81
CA ILE A 307 -3.52 -8.36 10.05
C ILE A 307 -3.44 -9.34 11.23
N ASN A 308 -3.56 -10.64 10.98
CA ASN A 308 -3.53 -11.67 12.03
C ASN A 308 -2.12 -12.00 12.53
N ARG A 309 -1.08 -11.45 11.89
CA ARG A 309 0.33 -11.74 12.19
C ARG A 309 1.14 -10.50 12.55
N PHE A 310 0.51 -9.34 12.51
CA PHE A 310 1.09 -8.04 12.85
C PHE A 310 0.54 -7.54 14.19
N LEU A 311 1.38 -7.46 15.19
CA LEU A 311 1.05 -6.94 16.52
C LEU A 311 1.73 -5.59 16.72
N GLU A 312 0.97 -4.50 16.64
CA GLU A 312 1.48 -3.15 16.89
C GLU A 312 1.53 -2.85 18.36
N VAL A 313 2.73 -2.53 18.87
CA VAL A 313 2.99 -2.17 20.28
C VAL A 313 3.38 -0.70 20.33
N TYR A 314 2.53 0.12 20.92
CA TYR A 314 2.81 1.54 21.13
C TYR A 314 3.53 1.76 22.46
N VAL A 315 4.80 2.19 22.37
CA VAL A 315 5.59 2.61 23.54
C VAL A 315 5.30 4.08 23.82
N SER A 316 4.30 4.32 24.67
CA SER A 316 3.62 5.62 24.88
C SER A 316 4.40 6.62 25.76
N THR A 317 5.71 6.44 25.92
CA THR A 317 6.54 7.38 26.71
C THR A 317 6.43 8.78 26.14
N THR A 318 6.10 9.78 26.99
CA THR A 318 5.89 11.17 26.58
C THR A 318 7.18 11.82 26.10
N LEU A 319 7.04 12.90 25.32
CA LEU A 319 8.18 13.64 24.77
C LEU A 319 9.08 14.18 25.89
N GLU A 320 8.49 14.71 26.96
CA GLU A 320 9.21 15.29 28.09
C GLU A 320 10.11 14.24 28.77
N VAL A 321 9.60 13.02 28.96
CA VAL A 321 10.37 11.92 29.55
C VAL A 321 11.46 11.45 28.58
N CYS A 322 11.18 11.40 27.29
CA CYS A 322 12.19 11.05 26.29
C CYS A 322 13.32 12.09 26.21
N GLU A 323 12.99 13.38 26.30
CA GLU A 323 13.97 14.50 26.35
C GLU A 323 14.80 14.45 27.65
N GLN A 324 14.17 14.19 28.80
CA GLN A 324 14.90 14.06 30.07
C GLN A 324 15.91 12.90 30.04
N ARG A 325 15.55 11.80 29.43
CA ARG A 325 16.45 10.64 29.30
C ARG A 325 17.58 10.92 28.33
N ASP A 326 17.31 11.51 27.20
CA ASP A 326 18.20 11.85 26.06
C ASP A 326 19.50 11.04 25.98
N VAL A 327 19.39 9.73 26.07
CA VAL A 327 20.51 8.78 26.23
C VAL A 327 21.60 8.95 25.17
N LYS A 328 21.23 9.42 23.97
CA LYS A 328 22.16 9.62 22.84
C LYS A 328 22.49 11.10 22.61
N GLY A 329 21.97 12.04 23.40
CA GLY A 329 22.12 13.48 23.22
C GLY A 329 21.44 14.05 21.96
N LEU A 330 20.52 13.27 21.36
CA LEU A 330 19.87 13.64 20.08
C LEU A 330 18.84 14.75 20.28
N TYR A 331 18.08 14.76 21.37
CA TYR A 331 17.11 15.82 21.67
C TYR A 331 17.79 17.17 21.85
N ARG A 332 18.90 17.19 22.60
CA ARG A 332 19.72 18.39 22.78
C ARG A 332 20.22 18.94 21.45
N GLN A 333 20.71 18.08 20.56
CA GLN A 333 21.16 18.48 19.22
C GLN A 333 20.02 18.97 18.34
N ALA A 334 18.85 18.33 18.39
CA ALA A 334 17.66 18.74 17.64
C ALA A 334 17.15 20.12 18.11
N ARG A 335 17.10 20.37 19.42
CA ARG A 335 16.75 21.69 19.99
C ARG A 335 17.75 22.78 19.62
N GLN A 336 19.02 22.44 19.40
CA GLN A 336 20.05 23.35 18.90
C GLN A 336 20.01 23.53 17.36
N GLY A 337 19.04 22.93 16.67
CA GLY A 337 18.92 23.00 15.19
C GLY A 337 19.99 22.20 14.43
N LYS A 338 20.80 21.37 15.10
CA LYS A 338 21.87 20.58 14.48
C LYS A 338 21.34 19.34 13.75
N ILE A 339 20.17 18.86 14.14
CA ILE A 339 19.50 17.70 13.49
C ILE A 339 18.18 18.20 12.89
N PRO A 340 18.07 18.33 11.57
CA PRO A 340 16.80 18.65 10.92
C PRO A 340 15.84 17.45 10.97
N ASN A 341 14.55 17.70 10.87
CA ASN A 341 13.49 16.67 10.76
C ASN A 341 13.48 15.63 11.91
N PHE A 342 13.77 16.04 13.15
CA PHE A 342 13.78 15.15 14.30
C PHE A 342 12.35 14.91 14.82
N THR A 343 11.92 13.63 14.84
CA THR A 343 10.56 13.25 15.26
C THR A 343 10.27 13.67 16.71
N GLY A 344 9.17 14.39 16.89
CA GLY A 344 8.74 14.93 18.18
C GLY A 344 9.22 16.37 18.45
N ILE A 345 10.16 16.92 17.66
CA ILE A 345 10.63 18.29 17.81
C ILE A 345 10.21 19.13 16.59
N ASN A 346 10.71 18.81 15.40
CA ASN A 346 10.43 19.53 14.16
C ASN A 346 9.90 18.61 13.04
N SER A 347 9.57 17.37 13.36
CA SER A 347 8.82 16.43 12.53
C SER A 347 7.75 15.74 13.40
N PRO A 348 6.55 15.51 12.89
CA PRO A 348 5.45 14.93 13.68
C PRO A 348 5.68 13.45 14.01
N TYR A 349 5.04 13.00 15.09
CA TYR A 349 4.80 11.61 15.38
C TYR A 349 3.28 11.39 15.50
N GLU A 350 2.75 10.46 14.74
CA GLU A 350 1.33 10.12 14.72
C GLU A 350 1.08 8.87 15.58
N PRO A 351 0.51 8.99 16.80
CA PRO A 351 0.21 7.83 17.62
C PRO A 351 -0.70 6.81 16.90
N PRO A 352 -0.53 5.50 17.12
CA PRO A 352 -1.44 4.48 16.59
C PRO A 352 -2.86 4.71 17.09
N GLN A 353 -3.86 4.41 16.22
CA GLN A 353 -5.28 4.52 16.61
C GLN A 353 -5.76 3.27 17.35
N ASN A 354 -5.38 2.09 16.88
CA ASN A 354 -5.82 0.79 17.41
C ASN A 354 -4.62 -0.16 17.53
N PRO A 355 -3.64 0.13 18.41
CA PRO A 355 -2.52 -0.77 18.64
C PRO A 355 -2.99 -2.03 19.39
N ALA A 356 -2.30 -3.16 19.18
CA ALA A 356 -2.56 -4.39 19.91
C ALA A 356 -2.20 -4.25 21.41
N TYR A 357 -1.24 -3.38 21.72
CA TYR A 357 -0.83 -3.09 23.09
C TYR A 357 -0.30 -1.66 23.22
N VAL A 358 -0.64 -1.01 24.34
CA VAL A 358 -0.10 0.31 24.73
C VAL A 358 0.65 0.14 26.05
N THR A 359 1.91 0.57 26.11
CA THR A 359 2.68 0.44 27.35
C THR A 359 2.19 1.42 28.40
N ASP A 360 2.00 0.95 29.62
CA ASP A 360 1.85 1.84 30.78
C ASP A 360 3.23 2.35 31.19
N GLN A 361 3.39 3.67 31.27
CA GLN A 361 4.65 4.32 31.68
C GLN A 361 5.05 4.01 33.13
N LYS A 362 4.08 3.62 33.98
CA LYS A 362 4.29 3.29 35.38
C LYS A 362 4.59 1.80 35.63
N ALA A 363 4.26 0.94 34.65
CA ALA A 363 4.48 -0.49 34.77
C ALA A 363 5.97 -0.83 34.64
N LYS A 364 6.38 -1.86 35.38
CA LYS A 364 7.74 -2.40 35.26
C LYS A 364 7.89 -3.15 33.93
N ILE A 365 9.09 -3.13 33.37
CA ILE A 365 9.39 -3.84 32.07
C ILE A 365 8.96 -5.30 32.17
N ARG A 366 9.15 -5.99 33.30
CA ARG A 366 8.76 -7.40 33.46
C ARG A 366 7.25 -7.62 33.35
N GLU A 367 6.44 -6.70 33.82
CA GLU A 367 4.98 -6.77 33.72
C GLU A 367 4.54 -6.60 32.26
N ILE A 368 5.07 -5.58 31.56
CA ILE A 368 4.80 -5.34 30.13
C ILE A 368 5.21 -6.55 29.30
N VAL A 369 6.39 -7.11 29.54
CA VAL A 369 6.88 -8.32 28.85
C VAL A 369 5.96 -9.51 29.10
N GLY A 370 5.52 -9.73 30.36
CA GLY A 370 4.58 -10.80 30.69
C GLY A 370 3.24 -10.68 29.94
N ASP A 371 2.75 -9.46 29.70
CA ASP A 371 1.54 -9.23 28.92
C ASP A 371 1.78 -9.45 27.42
N LEU A 372 2.93 -9.00 26.90
CA LEU A 372 3.29 -9.19 25.50
C LEU A 372 3.47 -10.68 25.14
N VAL A 373 4.04 -11.49 26.03
CA VAL A 373 4.20 -12.94 25.83
C VAL A 373 2.83 -13.63 25.65
N LYS A 374 1.77 -13.17 26.32
CA LYS A 374 0.42 -13.73 26.17
C LYS A 374 -0.20 -13.45 24.80
N LEU A 375 0.29 -12.44 24.06
CA LEU A 375 -0.19 -12.06 22.73
C LEU A 375 0.54 -12.82 21.61
N VAL A 376 1.65 -13.44 21.92
CA VAL A 376 2.50 -14.17 20.97
C VAL A 376 2.07 -15.61 20.82
#